data_7a8756d8d7c6901e26d57c73f141c40f
#
_entry.id   7a8756d8d7c6901e26d57c73f141c40f
#
_cell.length_a   1.000
_cell.length_b   1.000
_cell.length_c   1.000
_cell.angle_alpha   90.00
_cell.angle_beta   90.00
_cell.angle_gamma   90.00
#
_symmetry.space_group_name_H-M   'P 1'
#
loop_
_entity.id
_entity.type
_entity.pdbx_description
1 polymer ?
#
loop_
_entity_poly.entity_id
_entity_poly.type
_entity_poly.pdbx_seq_one_letter_code
_entity_poly.pdbx_strand_id
1 'polypeptide(L)'
;KVISEELPRLKKCFNKKVMANVSGFSIDEYAYTCEKLDSQEQVGWLEVNVSCPNVHGGGMSFGTDPKAAAQVTKAVKAVTKKPVIIKLSPNVTDIVSIAKACEDAGADGISLINTLLGMRIDLRTKKPVIANTMGGFSGSAIFPVALRMVYQVSSAVNIPVVGMGGVSSAEDVIEMMLAGATAVEIGAANLVDPFICKKIVEALPTAADKYNINELKDIIGGAHNG
;
A
#
# COMPACT_ATOMS: atom_id res chain seq x y z
N LYS A 1 -4.09 -20.11 -10.60
CA LYS A 1 -2.88 -19.68 -11.34
C LYS A 1 -1.78 -19.21 -10.38
N VAL A 2 -2.00 -18.18 -9.53
CA VAL A 2 -0.96 -17.67 -8.62
C VAL A 2 -0.35 -18.81 -7.80
N ILE A 3 -1.16 -19.59 -7.09
CA ILE A 3 -0.71 -20.67 -6.20
C ILE A 3 -0.09 -21.84 -6.98
N SER A 4 -0.68 -22.22 -8.14
CA SER A 4 -0.26 -23.39 -8.89
C SER A 4 0.91 -23.16 -9.84
N GLU A 5 1.14 -21.92 -10.25
CA GLU A 5 2.13 -21.60 -11.29
C GLU A 5 3.13 -20.52 -10.83
N GLU A 6 2.64 -19.34 -10.42
CA GLU A 6 3.51 -18.18 -10.22
C GLU A 6 4.37 -18.30 -8.94
N LEU A 7 3.78 -18.68 -7.81
CA LEU A 7 4.55 -18.90 -6.58
C LEU A 7 5.61 -20.00 -6.73
N PRO A 8 5.32 -21.19 -7.35
CA PRO A 8 6.34 -22.18 -7.63
C PRO A 8 7.45 -21.69 -8.59
N ARG A 9 7.12 -20.84 -9.56
CA ARG A 9 8.13 -20.23 -10.44
C ARG A 9 9.00 -19.23 -9.68
N LEU A 10 8.39 -18.36 -8.87
CA LEU A 10 9.10 -17.39 -8.05
C LEU A 10 10.06 -18.08 -7.08
N LYS A 11 9.65 -19.18 -6.44
CA LYS A 11 10.48 -19.96 -5.50
C LYS A 11 11.79 -20.46 -6.13
N LYS A 12 11.84 -20.63 -7.45
CA LYS A 12 13.06 -21.08 -8.15
C LYS A 12 14.15 -19.99 -8.24
N CYS A 13 13.78 -18.72 -8.19
CA CYS A 13 14.69 -17.58 -8.34
C CYS A 13 14.72 -16.64 -7.13
N PHE A 14 13.79 -16.78 -6.18
CA PHE A 14 13.70 -15.93 -5.01
C PHE A 14 13.28 -16.76 -3.79
N ASN A 15 14.15 -16.84 -2.81
CA ASN A 15 14.00 -17.72 -1.63
C ASN A 15 13.41 -17.02 -0.39
N LYS A 16 13.16 -15.71 -0.46
CA LYS A 16 12.54 -14.96 0.64
C LYS A 16 11.01 -14.97 0.52
N LYS A 17 10.35 -14.73 1.64
CA LYS A 17 8.90 -14.55 1.65
C LYS A 17 8.51 -13.25 0.96
N VAL A 18 7.34 -13.26 0.31
CA VAL A 18 6.76 -12.10 -0.37
C VAL A 18 5.46 -11.68 0.30
N MET A 19 5.07 -10.45 0.10
CA MET A 19 3.74 -9.93 0.44
C MET A 19 2.81 -10.16 -0.76
N ALA A 20 1.67 -10.80 -0.52
CA ALA A 20 0.65 -11.00 -1.54
C ALA A 20 -0.40 -9.90 -1.46
N ASN A 21 -0.54 -9.09 -2.51
CA ASN A 21 -1.62 -8.12 -2.62
C ASN A 21 -2.91 -8.83 -3.04
N VAL A 22 -3.97 -8.66 -2.25
CA VAL A 22 -5.27 -9.33 -2.41
C VAL A 22 -6.34 -8.28 -2.68
N SER A 23 -7.12 -8.48 -3.75
CA SER A 23 -8.30 -7.71 -4.09
C SER A 23 -9.52 -8.62 -4.19
N GLY A 24 -10.71 -8.09 -3.95
CA GLY A 24 -11.98 -8.79 -4.08
C GLY A 24 -13.14 -7.83 -4.37
N PHE A 25 -14.22 -8.37 -4.88
CA PHE A 25 -15.47 -7.63 -5.12
C PHE A 25 -16.51 -7.85 -4.00
N SER A 26 -16.25 -8.78 -3.11
CA SER A 26 -17.08 -9.06 -1.92
C SER A 26 -16.21 -9.44 -0.74
N ILE A 27 -16.77 -9.35 0.48
CA ILE A 27 -16.09 -9.76 1.72
C ILE A 27 -15.69 -11.24 1.65
N ASP A 28 -16.57 -12.08 1.11
CA ASP A 28 -16.32 -13.52 0.96
C ASP A 28 -15.17 -13.82 -0.01
N GLU A 29 -15.00 -13.04 -1.08
CA GLU A 29 -13.88 -13.20 -2.01
C GLU A 29 -12.54 -12.82 -1.36
N TYR A 30 -12.51 -11.76 -0.54
CA TYR A 30 -11.33 -11.42 0.24
C TYR A 30 -10.97 -12.55 1.20
N ALA A 31 -11.93 -13.04 1.98
CA ALA A 31 -11.73 -14.11 2.95
C ALA A 31 -11.27 -15.40 2.25
N TYR A 32 -11.95 -15.83 1.20
CA TYR A 32 -11.59 -17.00 0.41
C TYR A 32 -10.16 -16.93 -0.15
N THR A 33 -9.80 -15.78 -0.73
CA THR A 33 -8.46 -15.61 -1.33
C THR A 33 -7.38 -15.66 -0.25
N CYS A 34 -7.59 -14.98 0.88
CA CYS A 34 -6.66 -14.98 2.00
C CYS A 34 -6.51 -16.36 2.62
N GLU A 35 -7.60 -17.12 2.79
CA GLU A 35 -7.57 -18.51 3.26
C GLU A 35 -6.71 -19.41 2.36
N LYS A 36 -6.85 -19.29 1.04
CA LYS A 36 -6.03 -20.05 0.07
C LYS A 36 -4.56 -19.67 0.12
N LEU A 37 -4.24 -18.42 0.40
CA LEU A 37 -2.87 -17.93 0.51
C LEU A 37 -2.24 -18.25 1.87
N ASP A 38 -3.03 -18.51 2.90
CA ASP A 38 -2.54 -18.81 4.25
C ASP A 38 -1.62 -20.03 4.28
N SER A 39 -1.95 -21.08 3.53
CA SER A 39 -1.17 -22.31 3.42
C SER A 39 0.12 -22.16 2.58
N GLN A 40 0.33 -21.05 1.88
CA GLN A 40 1.48 -20.88 0.99
C GLN A 40 2.71 -20.39 1.77
N GLU A 41 3.72 -21.26 1.90
CA GLU A 41 4.95 -20.99 2.68
C GLU A 41 5.68 -19.72 2.21
N GLN A 42 5.72 -19.46 0.89
CA GLN A 42 6.42 -18.34 0.31
C GLN A 42 5.73 -17.00 0.55
N VAL A 43 4.43 -17.01 0.88
CA VAL A 43 3.68 -15.82 1.27
C VAL A 43 3.91 -15.55 2.75
N GLY A 44 4.52 -14.41 3.07
CA GLY A 44 4.80 -13.98 4.45
C GLY A 44 3.73 -13.07 5.02
N TRP A 45 3.13 -12.23 4.17
CA TRP A 45 2.16 -11.20 4.54
C TRP A 45 1.05 -11.13 3.50
N LEU A 46 -0.13 -10.72 3.94
CA LEU A 46 -1.27 -10.43 3.07
C LEU A 46 -1.55 -8.93 3.08
N GLU A 47 -1.41 -8.27 1.95
CA GLU A 47 -1.83 -6.88 1.76
C GLU A 47 -3.21 -6.86 1.15
N VAL A 48 -4.21 -6.50 1.94
CA VAL A 48 -5.62 -6.49 1.54
C VAL A 48 -5.97 -5.11 0.96
N ASN A 49 -6.15 -5.05 -0.36
CA ASN A 49 -6.44 -3.84 -1.09
C ASN A 49 -7.94 -3.51 -1.08
N VAL A 50 -8.39 -2.74 -0.08
CA VAL A 50 -9.79 -2.31 0.03
C VAL A 50 -10.17 -1.15 -0.90
N SER A 51 -9.21 -0.63 -1.67
CA SER A 51 -9.40 0.53 -2.57
C SER A 51 -9.97 0.17 -3.94
N CYS A 52 -10.14 -1.11 -4.25
CA CYS A 52 -10.67 -1.53 -5.55
C CYS A 52 -12.13 -1.08 -5.68
N PRO A 53 -12.51 -0.31 -6.71
CA PRO A 53 -13.89 0.13 -6.87
C PRO A 53 -14.78 -1.09 -7.11
N ASN A 54 -15.81 -1.27 -6.27
CA ASN A 54 -16.82 -2.30 -6.46
C ASN A 54 -17.78 -1.88 -7.58
N VAL A 55 -17.44 -2.25 -8.82
CA VAL A 55 -18.22 -1.86 -10.03
C VAL A 55 -19.60 -2.50 -10.08
N HIS A 56 -19.80 -3.62 -9.38
CA HIS A 56 -21.05 -4.41 -9.46
C HIS A 56 -22.03 -4.16 -8.29
N GLY A 57 -21.60 -3.49 -7.22
CA GLY A 57 -22.41 -3.26 -6.01
C GLY A 57 -22.76 -1.80 -5.73
N GLY A 58 -22.90 -0.95 -6.76
CA GLY A 58 -23.26 0.47 -6.55
C GLY A 58 -22.09 1.42 -6.36
N GLY A 59 -20.86 1.02 -6.70
CA GLY A 59 -19.70 1.93 -6.86
C GLY A 59 -19.00 2.36 -5.59
N MET A 60 -19.39 1.90 -4.40
CA MET A 60 -18.65 2.19 -3.18
C MET A 60 -17.50 1.22 -2.99
N SER A 61 -16.27 1.75 -2.93
CA SER A 61 -15.09 1.02 -2.50
C SER A 61 -15.21 0.70 -1.01
N PHE A 62 -14.85 -0.52 -0.60
CA PHE A 62 -14.75 -0.88 0.83
C PHE A 62 -13.83 0.05 1.62
N GLY A 63 -12.87 0.69 0.95
CA GLY A 63 -11.91 1.60 1.55
C GLY A 63 -12.38 3.05 1.70
N THR A 64 -13.64 3.38 1.39
CA THR A 64 -14.20 4.74 1.55
C THR A 64 -15.06 4.88 2.80
N ASP A 65 -15.44 3.78 3.43
CA ASP A 65 -16.21 3.76 4.67
C ASP A 65 -15.47 2.96 5.77
N PRO A 66 -15.26 3.54 6.96
CA PRO A 66 -14.56 2.86 8.07
C PRO A 66 -15.21 1.53 8.47
N LYS A 67 -16.54 1.45 8.46
CA LYS A 67 -17.27 0.23 8.83
C LYS A 67 -17.06 -0.88 7.81
N ALA A 68 -17.11 -0.55 6.52
CA ALA A 68 -16.89 -1.52 5.46
C ALA A 68 -15.44 -2.04 5.47
N ALA A 69 -14.45 -1.17 5.65
CA ALA A 69 -13.04 -1.56 5.79
C ALA A 69 -12.82 -2.49 7.01
N ALA A 70 -13.42 -2.17 8.14
CA ALA A 70 -13.38 -3.01 9.35
C ALA A 70 -14.04 -4.38 9.15
N GLN A 71 -15.14 -4.46 8.39
CA GLN A 71 -15.79 -5.75 8.08
C GLN A 71 -14.89 -6.66 7.24
N VAL A 72 -14.25 -6.10 6.18
CA VAL A 72 -13.26 -6.86 5.38
C VAL A 72 -12.11 -7.31 6.26
N THR A 73 -11.55 -6.42 7.09
CA THR A 73 -10.46 -6.74 8.01
C THR A 73 -10.82 -7.91 8.93
N LYS A 74 -11.97 -7.86 9.60
CA LYS A 74 -12.45 -8.94 10.49
C LYS A 74 -12.61 -10.26 9.75
N ALA A 75 -13.22 -10.25 8.58
CA ALA A 75 -13.45 -11.45 7.79
C ALA A 75 -12.12 -12.11 7.35
N VAL A 76 -11.15 -11.32 6.92
CA VAL A 76 -9.82 -11.81 6.54
C VAL A 76 -9.07 -12.34 7.76
N LYS A 77 -9.06 -11.61 8.88
CA LYS A 77 -8.39 -12.04 10.12
C LYS A 77 -8.96 -13.35 10.68
N ALA A 78 -10.21 -13.65 10.42
CA ALA A 78 -10.85 -14.90 10.87
C ALA A 78 -10.35 -16.15 10.13
N VAL A 79 -9.77 -16.01 8.94
CA VAL A 79 -9.40 -17.14 8.04
C VAL A 79 -7.89 -17.29 7.80
N THR A 80 -7.05 -16.41 8.34
CA THR A 80 -5.60 -16.48 8.17
C THR A 80 -4.85 -16.27 9.48
N LYS A 81 -3.69 -16.94 9.59
CA LYS A 81 -2.71 -16.70 10.66
C LYS A 81 -1.57 -15.78 10.24
N LYS A 82 -1.49 -15.46 8.95
CA LYS A 82 -0.48 -14.53 8.45
C LYS A 82 -0.80 -13.11 8.86
N PRO A 83 0.22 -12.25 9.02
CA PRO A 83 0.01 -10.82 9.22
C PRO A 83 -0.80 -10.22 8.08
N VAL A 84 -1.82 -9.42 8.42
CA VAL A 84 -2.74 -8.75 7.51
C VAL A 84 -2.48 -7.26 7.55
N ILE A 85 -2.12 -6.69 6.39
CA ILE A 85 -1.90 -5.26 6.17
C ILE A 85 -3.04 -4.75 5.32
N ILE A 86 -3.72 -3.68 5.74
CA ILE A 86 -4.84 -3.11 4.99
C ILE A 86 -4.35 -1.92 4.16
N LYS A 87 -4.51 -2.02 2.83
CA LYS A 87 -4.11 -0.97 1.89
C LYS A 87 -5.22 0.04 1.66
N LEU A 88 -4.98 1.28 2.11
CA LEU A 88 -5.98 2.35 2.15
C LEU A 88 -6.02 3.19 0.87
N SER A 89 -7.23 3.69 0.58
CA SER A 89 -7.49 4.62 -0.51
C SER A 89 -7.20 6.06 -0.07
N PRO A 90 -6.55 6.88 -0.93
CA PRO A 90 -6.39 8.32 -0.68
C PRO A 90 -7.64 9.13 -1.04
N ASN A 91 -8.63 8.51 -1.70
CA ASN A 91 -9.81 9.21 -2.24
C ASN A 91 -10.92 9.31 -1.18
N VAL A 92 -10.54 9.82 -0.01
CA VAL A 92 -11.38 9.97 1.17
C VAL A 92 -11.08 11.31 1.86
N THR A 93 -12.04 11.80 2.63
CA THR A 93 -11.87 13.03 3.39
C THR A 93 -11.05 12.80 4.67
N ASP A 94 -11.26 11.67 5.33
CA ASP A 94 -10.59 11.30 6.59
C ASP A 94 -10.05 9.87 6.51
N ILE A 95 -8.77 9.75 6.16
CA ILE A 95 -8.07 8.46 6.08
C ILE A 95 -7.75 7.89 7.46
N VAL A 96 -7.63 8.75 8.47
CA VAL A 96 -7.30 8.35 9.85
C VAL A 96 -8.43 7.54 10.46
N SER A 97 -9.69 7.95 10.26
CA SER A 97 -10.85 7.21 10.76
C SER A 97 -10.91 5.79 10.20
N ILE A 98 -10.53 5.60 8.93
CA ILE A 98 -10.49 4.29 8.28
C ILE A 98 -9.34 3.44 8.84
N ALA A 99 -8.14 4.03 9.01
CA ALA A 99 -6.99 3.35 9.57
C ALA A 99 -7.28 2.83 10.99
N LYS A 100 -7.86 3.65 11.86
CA LYS A 100 -8.28 3.26 13.21
C LYS A 100 -9.31 2.14 13.20
N ALA A 101 -10.31 2.22 12.33
CA ALA A 101 -11.32 1.17 12.22
C ALA A 101 -10.72 -0.18 11.77
N CYS A 102 -9.69 -0.16 10.93
CA CYS A 102 -8.95 -1.37 10.54
C CYS A 102 -8.09 -1.90 11.70
N GLU A 103 -7.39 -1.03 12.44
CA GLU A 103 -6.65 -1.41 13.66
C GLU A 103 -7.57 -2.04 14.69
N ASP A 104 -8.68 -1.41 15.02
CA ASP A 104 -9.70 -1.92 15.96
C ASP A 104 -10.31 -3.26 15.50
N ALA A 105 -10.32 -3.50 14.19
CA ALA A 105 -10.78 -4.76 13.60
C ALA A 105 -9.70 -5.86 13.61
N GLY A 106 -8.47 -5.57 14.08
CA GLY A 106 -7.38 -6.51 14.24
C GLY A 106 -6.38 -6.58 13.09
N ALA A 107 -6.28 -5.53 12.26
CA ALA A 107 -5.20 -5.42 11.28
C ALA A 107 -3.83 -5.44 11.97
N ASP A 108 -2.84 -6.09 11.36
CA ASP A 108 -1.45 -6.14 11.87
C ASP A 108 -0.59 -4.99 11.32
N GLY A 109 -1.09 -4.26 10.33
CA GLY A 109 -0.46 -3.07 9.76
C GLY A 109 -1.39 -2.34 8.80
N ILE A 110 -0.99 -1.13 8.44
CA ILE A 110 -1.67 -0.30 7.43
C ILE A 110 -0.67 0.02 6.32
N SER A 111 -1.08 -0.12 5.06
CA SER A 111 -0.33 0.42 3.93
C SER A 111 -1.11 1.53 3.25
N LEU A 112 -0.44 2.58 2.85
CA LEU A 112 -1.03 3.72 2.15
C LEU A 112 0.02 4.51 1.37
N ILE A 113 -0.34 5.06 0.23
CA ILE A 113 -1.67 5.22 -0.35
C ILE A 113 -1.81 4.41 -1.64
N ASN A 114 -3.04 4.02 -1.97
CA ASN A 114 -3.39 3.60 -3.32
C ASN A 114 -3.38 4.84 -4.25
N THR A 115 -3.76 4.70 -5.51
CA THR A 115 -3.74 5.80 -6.48
C THR A 115 -4.82 6.84 -6.22
N LEU A 116 -4.48 8.11 -6.46
CA LEU A 116 -5.48 9.18 -6.55
C LEU A 116 -6.35 9.00 -7.81
N LEU A 117 -7.60 9.42 -7.74
CA LEU A 117 -8.47 9.43 -8.91
C LEU A 117 -8.12 10.62 -9.80
N GLY A 118 -7.87 10.35 -11.08
CA GLY A 118 -7.51 11.37 -12.06
C GLY A 118 -8.18 11.14 -13.41
N MET A 119 -8.10 12.14 -14.31
CA MET A 119 -8.64 12.08 -15.66
C MET A 119 -7.82 12.93 -16.64
N ARG A 120 -7.83 12.55 -17.91
CA ARG A 120 -7.31 13.35 -19.03
C ARG A 120 -8.29 13.35 -20.20
N ILE A 121 -8.36 14.45 -20.93
CA ILE A 121 -9.16 14.60 -22.17
C ILE A 121 -8.18 14.64 -23.37
N ASP A 122 -8.47 13.85 -24.38
CA ASP A 122 -7.82 13.96 -25.69
C ASP A 122 -8.43 15.14 -26.44
N LEU A 123 -7.60 16.13 -26.74
CA LEU A 123 -8.05 17.39 -27.39
C LEU A 123 -8.50 17.19 -28.84
N ARG A 124 -8.04 16.14 -29.53
CA ARG A 124 -8.44 15.84 -30.91
C ARG A 124 -9.80 15.18 -30.98
N THR A 125 -10.00 14.15 -30.13
CA THR A 125 -11.25 13.39 -30.09
C THR A 125 -12.29 14.04 -29.18
N LYS A 126 -11.88 14.96 -28.29
CA LYS A 126 -12.71 15.62 -27.27
C LYS A 126 -13.37 14.59 -26.32
N LYS A 127 -12.70 13.47 -26.09
CA LYS A 127 -13.16 12.37 -25.23
C LYS A 127 -12.15 12.05 -24.14
N PRO A 128 -12.56 11.37 -23.06
CA PRO A 128 -11.61 10.83 -22.08
C PRO A 128 -10.55 9.95 -22.76
N VAL A 129 -9.29 10.06 -22.31
CA VAL A 129 -8.16 9.28 -22.86
C VAL A 129 -8.31 7.80 -22.56
N ILE A 130 -8.88 7.46 -21.40
CA ILE A 130 -9.06 6.07 -20.97
C ILE A 130 -10.54 5.67 -21.04
N ALA A 131 -10.79 4.41 -21.35
CA ALA A 131 -12.15 3.89 -21.56
C ALA A 131 -13.06 4.04 -20.32
N ASN A 132 -12.48 3.90 -19.12
CA ASN A 132 -13.20 4.06 -17.84
C ASN A 132 -13.42 5.53 -17.42
N THR A 133 -13.16 6.50 -18.30
CA THR A 133 -13.29 7.94 -18.06
C THR A 133 -12.28 8.46 -17.02
N MET A 134 -12.25 7.88 -15.83
CA MET A 134 -11.33 8.19 -14.73
C MET A 134 -10.48 6.97 -14.38
N GLY A 135 -9.27 7.20 -13.87
CA GLY A 135 -8.35 6.13 -13.48
C GLY A 135 -7.35 6.58 -12.43
N GLY A 136 -6.52 5.64 -12.00
CA GLY A 136 -5.52 5.89 -10.97
C GLY A 136 -4.43 6.84 -11.45
N PHE A 137 -4.17 7.88 -10.69
CA PHE A 137 -3.06 8.80 -10.85
C PHE A 137 -1.96 8.47 -9.84
N SER A 138 -0.76 8.17 -10.33
CA SER A 138 0.41 7.79 -9.55
C SER A 138 1.69 8.43 -10.12
N GLY A 139 2.83 8.20 -9.49
CA GLY A 139 4.11 8.78 -9.86
C GLY A 139 4.54 9.90 -8.90
N SER A 140 5.68 10.54 -9.14
CA SER A 140 6.31 11.50 -8.21
C SER A 140 5.42 12.68 -7.82
N ALA A 141 4.49 13.09 -8.68
CA ALA A 141 3.59 14.19 -8.41
C ALA A 141 2.63 13.95 -7.23
N ILE A 142 2.36 12.69 -6.85
CA ILE A 142 1.51 12.37 -5.69
C ILE A 142 2.28 12.26 -4.38
N PHE A 143 3.61 12.28 -4.39
CA PHE A 143 4.45 12.08 -3.22
C PHE A 143 4.08 12.97 -2.03
N PRO A 144 3.89 14.29 -2.17
CA PRO A 144 3.52 15.15 -1.03
C PRO A 144 2.17 14.79 -0.41
N VAL A 145 1.23 14.27 -1.21
CA VAL A 145 -0.08 13.80 -0.72
C VAL A 145 0.08 12.51 0.07
N ALA A 146 0.86 11.56 -0.46
CA ALA A 146 1.17 10.30 0.21
C ALA A 146 1.89 10.53 1.54
N LEU A 147 2.94 11.35 1.53
CA LEU A 147 3.73 11.71 2.71
C LEU A 147 2.85 12.30 3.83
N ARG A 148 1.99 13.27 3.49
CA ARG A 148 1.03 13.85 4.45
C ARG A 148 0.10 12.79 5.04
N MET A 149 -0.43 11.88 4.23
CA MET A 149 -1.34 10.84 4.72
C MET A 149 -0.62 9.81 5.59
N VAL A 150 0.60 9.42 5.25
CA VAL A 150 1.45 8.57 6.10
C VAL A 150 1.68 9.23 7.45
N TYR A 151 2.07 10.51 7.46
CA TYR A 151 2.27 11.30 8.69
C TYR A 151 1.01 11.30 9.57
N GLN A 152 -0.16 11.56 8.99
CA GLN A 152 -1.43 11.59 9.73
C GLN A 152 -1.83 10.23 10.31
N VAL A 153 -1.66 9.16 9.53
CA VAL A 153 -2.04 7.80 9.96
C VAL A 153 -1.07 7.28 11.00
N SER A 154 0.24 7.44 10.80
CA SER A 154 1.25 6.91 11.71
C SER A 154 1.19 7.54 13.10
N SER A 155 0.76 8.82 13.21
CA SER A 155 0.52 9.47 14.51
C SER A 155 -0.77 9.02 15.22
N ALA A 156 -1.63 8.29 14.52
CA ALA A 156 -2.98 7.98 14.99
C ALA A 156 -3.22 6.49 15.28
N VAL A 157 -2.36 5.59 14.80
CA VAL A 157 -2.42 4.13 15.01
C VAL A 157 -1.17 3.63 15.73
N ASN A 158 -1.27 2.47 16.40
CA ASN A 158 -0.15 1.85 17.12
C ASN A 158 0.48 0.68 16.34
N ILE A 159 -0.12 0.29 15.22
CA ILE A 159 0.37 -0.77 14.34
C ILE A 159 1.31 -0.20 13.27
N PRO A 160 2.23 -1.03 12.72
CA PRO A 160 3.16 -0.58 11.68
C PRO A 160 2.47 0.03 10.46
N VAL A 161 3.09 1.08 9.92
CA VAL A 161 2.62 1.77 8.70
C VAL A 161 3.61 1.55 7.57
N VAL A 162 3.11 1.12 6.41
CA VAL A 162 3.88 0.98 5.17
C VAL A 162 3.54 2.14 4.25
N GLY A 163 4.53 2.99 3.97
CA GLY A 163 4.35 4.18 3.13
C GLY A 163 4.55 3.87 1.64
N MET A 164 3.68 4.37 0.78
CA MET A 164 3.83 4.31 -0.67
C MET A 164 3.14 5.48 -1.36
N GLY A 165 3.62 5.80 -2.57
CA GLY A 165 3.03 6.84 -3.42
C GLY A 165 4.07 7.87 -3.84
N GLY A 166 4.54 7.74 -5.08
CA GLY A 166 5.47 8.67 -5.70
C GLY A 166 6.94 8.51 -5.31
N VAL A 167 7.30 7.57 -4.45
CA VAL A 167 8.67 7.28 -4.04
C VAL A 167 9.52 6.90 -5.25
N SER A 168 10.66 7.57 -5.43
CA SER A 168 11.57 7.41 -6.59
C SER A 168 13.05 7.59 -6.25
N SER A 169 13.39 7.95 -5.01
CA SER A 169 14.76 8.19 -4.54
C SER A 169 14.98 7.64 -3.12
N ALA A 170 16.25 7.59 -2.68
CA ALA A 170 16.60 7.24 -1.31
C ALA A 170 16.13 8.33 -0.33
N GLU A 171 16.17 9.59 -0.74
CA GLU A 171 15.65 10.71 0.04
C GLU A 171 14.14 10.58 0.27
N ASP A 172 13.36 10.19 -0.75
CA ASP A 172 11.92 9.96 -0.58
C ASP A 172 11.65 8.85 0.45
N VAL A 173 12.48 7.81 0.49
CA VAL A 173 12.38 6.75 1.52
C VAL A 173 12.63 7.31 2.91
N ILE A 174 13.67 8.13 3.08
CA ILE A 174 13.99 8.79 4.36
C ILE A 174 12.83 9.68 4.80
N GLU A 175 12.25 10.48 3.90
CA GLU A 175 11.09 11.32 4.21
C GLU A 175 9.88 10.50 4.66
N MET A 176 9.57 9.39 3.97
CA MET A 176 8.49 8.47 4.38
C MET A 176 8.72 7.90 5.77
N MET A 177 9.97 7.51 6.09
CA MET A 177 10.32 6.99 7.42
C MET A 177 10.21 8.08 8.50
N LEU A 178 10.69 9.28 8.23
CA LEU A 178 10.52 10.44 9.13
C LEU A 178 9.04 10.75 9.39
N ALA A 179 8.17 10.58 8.38
CA ALA A 179 6.73 10.70 8.52
C ALA A 179 6.07 9.54 9.30
N GLY A 180 6.83 8.48 9.66
CA GLY A 180 6.37 7.37 10.49
C GLY A 180 6.17 6.03 9.75
N ALA A 181 6.56 5.94 8.49
CA ALA A 181 6.56 4.65 7.80
C ALA A 181 7.65 3.72 8.38
N THR A 182 7.28 2.48 8.71
CA THR A 182 8.22 1.43 9.14
C THR A 182 8.80 0.66 7.97
N ALA A 183 8.13 0.71 6.82
CA ALA A 183 8.59 0.17 5.54
C ALA A 183 8.06 1.04 4.40
N VAL A 184 8.68 0.94 3.21
CA VAL A 184 8.32 1.75 2.04
C VAL A 184 8.16 0.86 0.83
N GLU A 185 7.08 1.07 0.07
CA GLU A 185 6.84 0.39 -1.20
C GLU A 185 7.01 1.36 -2.38
N ILE A 186 7.58 0.84 -3.47
CA ILE A 186 7.86 1.59 -4.69
C ILE A 186 7.03 0.99 -5.83
N GLY A 187 6.07 1.74 -6.33
CA GLY A 187 5.14 1.32 -7.38
C GLY A 187 5.53 1.86 -8.76
N ALA A 188 5.00 3.05 -9.10
CA ALA A 188 5.07 3.63 -10.44
C ALA A 188 6.51 3.79 -10.98
N ALA A 189 7.49 4.06 -10.13
CA ALA A 189 8.88 4.21 -10.53
C ALA A 189 9.46 2.91 -11.15
N ASN A 190 8.99 1.71 -10.74
CA ASN A 190 9.39 0.44 -11.37
C ASN A 190 8.92 0.30 -12.82
N LEU A 191 7.87 1.02 -13.23
CA LEU A 191 7.39 1.02 -14.62
C LEU A 191 8.29 1.87 -15.52
N VAL A 192 9.01 2.82 -14.93
CA VAL A 192 10.00 3.67 -15.64
C VAL A 192 11.37 2.99 -15.64
N ASP A 193 11.79 2.48 -14.50
CA ASP A 193 13.06 1.79 -14.31
C ASP A 193 12.87 0.51 -13.47
N PRO A 194 12.90 -0.69 -14.06
CA PRO A 194 12.70 -1.95 -13.35
C PRO A 194 13.79 -2.26 -12.31
N PHE A 195 14.91 -1.52 -12.30
CA PHE A 195 15.98 -1.64 -11.30
C PHE A 195 15.94 -0.56 -10.23
N ILE A 196 14.90 0.27 -10.19
CA ILE A 196 14.83 1.41 -9.28
C ILE A 196 14.94 1.01 -7.80
N CYS A 197 14.30 -0.07 -7.38
CA CYS A 197 14.39 -0.56 -6.01
C CYS A 197 15.83 -0.89 -5.61
N LYS A 198 16.59 -1.56 -6.50
CA LYS A 198 18.01 -1.84 -6.29
C LYS A 198 18.82 -0.55 -6.15
N LYS A 199 18.62 0.39 -7.08
CA LYS A 199 19.32 1.70 -7.06
C LYS A 199 19.04 2.49 -5.79
N ILE A 200 17.80 2.51 -5.33
CA ILE A 200 17.41 3.17 -4.07
C ILE A 200 18.11 2.51 -2.89
N VAL A 201 18.07 1.17 -2.79
CA VAL A 201 18.74 0.44 -1.70
C VAL A 201 20.24 0.70 -1.68
N GLU A 202 20.90 0.74 -2.85
CA GLU A 202 22.32 1.04 -2.98
C GLU A 202 22.66 2.50 -2.65
N ALA A 203 21.73 3.44 -2.85
CA ALA A 203 21.91 4.86 -2.54
C ALA A 203 21.61 5.22 -1.06
N LEU A 204 20.83 4.39 -0.35
CA LEU A 204 20.41 4.66 1.03
C LEU A 204 21.58 4.94 1.99
N PRO A 205 22.72 4.19 1.99
CA PRO A 205 23.83 4.51 2.88
C PRO A 205 24.39 5.92 2.66
N THR A 206 24.61 6.33 1.42
CA THR A 206 25.11 7.66 1.08
C THR A 206 24.09 8.75 1.48
N ALA A 207 22.81 8.52 1.27
CA ALA A 207 21.78 9.46 1.69
C ALA A 207 21.71 9.55 3.22
N ALA A 208 21.82 8.44 3.93
CA ALA A 208 21.85 8.41 5.39
C ALA A 208 23.04 9.21 5.96
N ASP A 209 24.24 8.99 5.40
CA ASP A 209 25.45 9.76 5.78
C ASP A 209 25.26 11.26 5.57
N LYS A 210 24.70 11.67 4.43
CA LYS A 210 24.42 13.08 4.10
C LYS A 210 23.54 13.78 5.13
N TYR A 211 22.59 13.06 5.72
CA TYR A 211 21.65 13.59 6.71
C TYR A 211 22.02 13.20 8.17
N ASN A 212 23.21 12.65 8.43
CA ASN A 212 23.69 12.20 9.74
C ASN A 212 22.76 11.17 10.39
N ILE A 213 22.25 10.23 9.61
CA ILE A 213 21.37 9.14 10.06
C ILE A 213 22.26 7.90 10.24
N ASN A 214 22.42 7.44 11.50
CA ASN A 214 23.19 6.25 11.80
C ASN A 214 22.42 4.96 11.45
N GLU A 215 21.16 4.89 11.85
CA GLU A 215 20.30 3.75 11.53
C GLU A 215 18.90 4.24 11.09
N LEU A 216 18.40 3.68 9.99
CA LEU A 216 17.10 4.08 9.45
C LEU A 216 15.95 3.87 10.43
N LYS A 217 16.02 2.84 11.28
CA LYS A 217 14.96 2.59 12.28
C LYS A 217 14.81 3.73 13.29
N ASP A 218 15.89 4.46 13.57
CA ASP A 218 15.91 5.50 14.61
C ASP A 218 15.21 6.80 14.17
N ILE A 219 14.99 6.95 12.86
CA ILE A 219 14.30 8.12 12.30
C ILE A 219 12.80 7.92 12.13
N ILE A 220 12.28 6.70 12.38
CA ILE A 220 10.84 6.41 12.16
C ILE A 220 10.00 7.34 13.06
N GLY A 221 9.15 8.15 12.42
CA GLY A 221 8.29 9.11 13.12
C GLY A 221 9.05 10.34 13.68
N GLY A 222 10.30 10.53 13.32
CA GLY A 222 11.11 11.64 13.82
C GLY A 222 10.50 13.02 13.53
N ALA A 223 9.74 13.17 12.46
CA ALA A 223 9.04 14.40 12.13
C ALA A 223 7.85 14.72 13.06
N HIS A 224 7.39 13.79 13.91
CA HIS A 224 6.33 14.06 14.89
C HIS A 224 6.81 14.81 16.12
N ASN A 225 8.13 14.89 16.33
CA ASN A 225 8.75 15.48 17.51
C ASN A 225 9.21 16.95 17.31
N GLY A 226 8.84 17.57 16.18
CA GLY A 226 9.22 18.94 15.82
C GLY A 226 8.16 19.97 16.19
#